data_3e18f0b561258b5b5baf7d5b3c626e7c
#
_entry.id   3e18f0b561258b5b5baf7d5b3c626e7c
#
_cell.length_a   1.000
_cell.length_b   1.000
_cell.length_c   1.000
_cell.angle_alpha   90.00
_cell.angle_beta   90.00
_cell.angle_gamma   90.00
#
_symmetry.space_group_name_H-M   'P 1'
#
loop_
_entity.id
_entity.type
_entity.pdbx_description
1 polymer ?
#
loop_
_entity_poly.entity_id
_entity_poly.type
_entity_poly.pdbx_seq_one_letter_code
_entity_poly.pdbx_strand_id
1 'polypeptide(L)'
;MSTKMTSEIFKIANEISDTNERAVYLRNNATQAVKELINVNFNPEIKMLLPDGRPNFLEGDNKPPTHDDASLNYEVRRLYLFVEGGSPNLTDLKRETLWIEMLNSLHEDEADDLTHMKDRSLNKKYKNLTQEVCHLAFPEFVRQPKPKPVRDGKGRFSPKEDKETQKKKTRRKKSSVA
;
A
#
# COMPACT_ATOMS: atom_id res chain seq x y z
N MET A 1 -10.26 15.77 20.33
CA MET A 1 -8.97 15.74 19.59
C MET A 1 -9.30 15.64 18.11
N SER A 2 -8.86 16.59 17.31
CA SER A 2 -9.07 16.52 15.85
C SER A 2 -8.27 15.33 15.30
N THR A 3 -8.93 14.42 14.62
CA THR A 3 -8.27 13.28 13.96
C THR A 3 -7.58 13.83 12.71
N LYS A 4 -6.28 13.64 12.59
CA LYS A 4 -5.52 14.03 11.40
C LYS A 4 -6.07 13.32 10.17
N MET A 5 -6.05 14.01 9.03
CA MET A 5 -6.38 13.41 7.75
C MET A 5 -5.34 12.34 7.37
N THR A 6 -5.76 11.36 6.59
CA THR A 6 -4.85 10.29 6.12
C THR A 6 -3.69 10.85 5.32
N SER A 7 -3.96 11.82 4.44
CA SER A 7 -2.96 12.52 3.65
C SER A 7 -1.94 13.29 4.51
N GLU A 8 -2.37 13.91 5.61
CA GLU A 8 -1.47 14.57 6.55
C GLU A 8 -0.53 13.57 7.25
N ILE A 9 -1.07 12.41 7.65
CA ILE A 9 -0.27 11.35 8.28
C ILE A 9 0.82 10.87 7.31
N PHE A 10 0.47 10.66 6.04
CA PHE A 10 1.45 10.25 5.03
C PHE A 10 2.46 11.35 4.69
N LYS A 11 2.04 12.62 4.63
CA LYS A 11 2.94 13.76 4.41
C LYS A 11 3.98 13.85 5.54
N ILE A 12 3.55 13.82 6.80
CA ILE A 12 4.46 13.87 7.95
C ILE A 12 5.37 12.64 7.98
N ALA A 13 4.84 11.44 7.75
CA ALA A 13 5.66 10.24 7.68
C ALA A 13 6.72 10.31 6.59
N ASN A 14 6.40 10.90 5.44
CA ASN A 14 7.34 11.07 4.33
C ASN A 14 8.49 12.06 4.64
N GLU A 15 8.29 13.02 5.55
CA GLU A 15 9.30 13.99 5.97
C GLU A 15 10.30 13.43 7.00
N ILE A 16 9.92 12.42 7.78
CA ILE A 16 10.81 11.79 8.76
C ILE A 16 11.95 11.07 8.03
N SER A 17 13.19 11.42 8.35
CA SER A 17 14.39 10.90 7.68
C SER A 17 14.69 9.45 8.07
N ASP A 18 14.59 9.12 9.36
CA ASP A 18 14.90 7.77 9.85
C ASP A 18 13.78 6.78 9.54
N THR A 19 14.16 5.59 9.04
CA THR A 19 13.22 4.54 8.62
C THR A 19 12.42 3.94 9.79
N ASN A 20 13.07 3.75 10.95
CA ASN A 20 12.42 3.17 12.12
C ASN A 20 11.48 4.19 12.78
N GLU A 21 11.92 5.43 12.93
CA GLU A 21 11.08 6.51 13.46
C GLU A 21 9.83 6.73 12.60
N ARG A 22 9.98 6.67 11.27
CA ARG A 22 8.87 6.74 10.31
C ARG A 22 7.88 5.61 10.50
N ALA A 23 8.37 4.37 10.66
CA ALA A 23 7.53 3.21 10.91
C ALA A 23 6.79 3.32 12.25
N VAL A 24 7.46 3.76 13.30
CA VAL A 24 6.85 4.01 14.61
C VAL A 24 5.80 5.11 14.53
N TYR A 25 6.08 6.21 13.82
CA TYR A 25 5.12 7.30 13.61
C TYR A 25 3.86 6.79 12.90
N LEU A 26 4.02 6.04 11.80
CA LEU A 26 2.88 5.44 11.08
C LEU A 26 2.05 4.54 11.98
N ARG A 27 2.69 3.67 12.75
CA ARG A 27 2.02 2.75 13.68
C ARG A 27 1.22 3.50 14.75
N ASN A 28 1.80 4.53 15.34
CA ASN A 28 1.18 5.31 16.42
C ASN A 28 0.02 6.19 15.95
N ASN A 29 0.04 6.62 14.68
CA ASN A 29 -1.00 7.46 14.08
C ASN A 29 -1.90 6.67 13.11
N ALA A 30 -1.82 5.33 13.11
CA ALA A 30 -2.56 4.49 12.18
C ALA A 30 -4.06 4.56 12.42
N THR A 31 -4.76 5.24 11.54
CA THR A 31 -6.22 5.15 11.41
C THR A 31 -6.61 3.91 10.60
N GLN A 32 -7.90 3.56 10.56
CA GLN A 32 -8.36 2.48 9.69
C GLN A 32 -8.02 2.77 8.22
N ALA A 33 -8.22 4.02 7.78
CA ALA A 33 -7.87 4.44 6.42
C ALA A 33 -6.37 4.23 6.11
N VAL A 34 -5.47 4.65 6.99
CA VAL A 34 -4.01 4.43 6.80
C VAL A 34 -3.69 2.95 6.60
N LYS A 35 -4.27 2.08 7.43
CA LYS A 35 -4.04 0.63 7.35
C LYS A 35 -4.56 0.04 6.04
N GLU A 36 -5.79 0.38 5.65
CA GLU A 36 -6.40 -0.13 4.43
C GLU A 36 -5.65 0.35 3.17
N LEU A 37 -5.27 1.63 3.11
CA LEU A 37 -4.53 2.15 1.97
C LEU A 37 -3.16 1.46 1.82
N ILE A 38 -2.44 1.28 2.91
CA ILE A 38 -1.15 0.56 2.91
C ILE A 38 -1.36 -0.91 2.53
N ASN A 39 -2.39 -1.57 3.10
CA ASN A 39 -2.69 -2.96 2.81
C ASN A 39 -2.99 -3.16 1.31
N VAL A 40 -3.91 -2.40 0.75
CA VAL A 40 -4.26 -2.52 -0.68
C VAL A 40 -3.06 -2.21 -1.58
N ASN A 41 -2.28 -1.18 -1.24
CA ASN A 41 -1.13 -0.78 -2.06
C ASN A 41 -0.01 -1.84 -2.09
N PHE A 42 0.28 -2.50 -0.97
CA PHE A 42 1.44 -3.40 -0.85
C PHE A 42 1.11 -4.89 -0.79
N ASN A 43 -0.15 -5.27 -0.56
CA ASN A 43 -0.56 -6.67 -0.55
C ASN A 43 -0.90 -7.16 -1.96
N PRO A 44 -0.10 -8.08 -2.55
CA PRO A 44 -0.35 -8.56 -3.91
C PRO A 44 -1.59 -9.45 -4.04
N GLU A 45 -2.15 -9.93 -2.95
CA GLU A 45 -3.36 -10.78 -2.95
C GLU A 45 -4.64 -9.97 -3.17
N ILE A 46 -4.62 -8.68 -2.83
CA ILE A 46 -5.76 -7.79 -3.03
C ILE A 46 -5.70 -7.27 -4.47
N LYS A 47 -6.69 -7.58 -5.28
CA LYS A 47 -6.81 -7.08 -6.66
C LYS A 47 -7.96 -6.10 -6.75
N MET A 48 -7.66 -4.89 -7.20
CA MET A 48 -8.66 -3.88 -7.51
C MET A 48 -9.31 -4.18 -8.86
N LEU A 49 -10.64 -4.04 -8.94
CA LEU A 49 -11.44 -4.26 -10.15
C LEU A 49 -11.82 -2.92 -10.82
N LEU A 50 -10.92 -1.96 -10.79
CA LEU A 50 -11.09 -0.63 -11.37
C LEU A 50 -10.07 -0.45 -12.49
N PRO A 51 -10.39 0.34 -13.54
CA PRO A 51 -9.43 0.68 -14.59
C PRO A 51 -8.21 1.40 -14.02
N ASP A 52 -7.06 1.20 -14.66
CA ASP A 52 -5.84 1.93 -14.31
C ASP A 52 -5.96 3.43 -14.64
N GLY A 53 -5.19 4.23 -13.92
CA GLY A 53 -5.12 5.67 -14.12
C GLY A 53 -6.10 6.46 -13.25
N ARG A 54 -5.95 7.78 -13.32
CA ARG A 54 -6.75 8.73 -12.54
C ARG A 54 -8.07 9.02 -13.27
N PRO A 55 -9.24 8.73 -12.67
CA PRO A 55 -10.52 9.14 -13.23
C PRO A 55 -10.70 10.66 -13.06
N ASN A 56 -11.60 11.25 -13.86
CA ASN A 56 -12.04 12.62 -13.64
C ASN A 56 -12.99 12.66 -12.46
N PHE A 57 -12.66 13.42 -11.44
CA PHE A 57 -13.51 13.70 -10.28
C PHE A 57 -13.43 15.19 -9.91
N LEU A 58 -14.35 15.65 -9.07
CA LEU A 58 -14.45 17.05 -8.69
C LEU A 58 -13.30 17.41 -7.71
N GLU A 59 -12.59 18.48 -8.03
CA GLU A 59 -11.46 18.99 -7.24
C GLU A 59 -11.65 20.48 -6.92
N GLY A 60 -11.20 20.89 -5.73
CA GLY A 60 -11.11 22.30 -5.33
C GLY A 60 -12.37 23.10 -5.64
N ASP A 61 -12.21 24.18 -6.38
CA ASP A 61 -13.29 25.13 -6.74
C ASP A 61 -14.43 24.52 -7.58
N ASN A 62 -14.25 23.34 -8.14
CA ASN A 62 -15.29 22.63 -8.89
C ASN A 62 -16.31 21.92 -7.99
N LYS A 63 -16.03 21.81 -6.67
CA LYS A 63 -17.00 21.29 -5.71
C LYS A 63 -18.04 22.36 -5.35
N PRO A 64 -19.32 21.97 -5.16
CA PRO A 64 -20.34 22.91 -4.68
C PRO A 64 -19.94 23.56 -3.35
N PRO A 65 -20.23 24.85 -3.12
CA PRO A 65 -19.86 25.56 -1.88
C PRO A 65 -20.45 24.96 -0.60
N THR A 66 -21.50 24.13 -0.71
CA THR A 66 -22.19 23.45 0.40
C THR A 66 -21.71 22.01 0.58
N HIS A 67 -20.64 21.61 -0.11
CA HIS A 67 -20.14 20.24 -0.04
C HIS A 67 -19.19 20.10 1.15
N ASP A 68 -19.61 19.35 2.16
CA ASP A 68 -18.75 18.94 3.25
C ASP A 68 -18.00 17.65 2.87
N ASP A 69 -16.68 17.65 3.01
CA ASP A 69 -15.89 16.47 2.72
C ASP A 69 -16.20 15.33 3.71
N ALA A 70 -16.45 14.16 3.16
CA ALA A 70 -16.60 12.94 3.95
C ALA A 70 -15.25 12.52 4.55
N SER A 71 -15.29 11.82 5.66
CA SER A 71 -14.08 11.25 6.25
C SER A 71 -13.66 9.98 5.53
N LEU A 72 -12.43 9.92 5.07
CA LEU A 72 -11.86 8.71 4.45
C LEU A 72 -11.90 7.52 5.42
N ASN A 73 -11.76 7.72 6.73
CA ASN A 73 -11.90 6.66 7.72
C ASN A 73 -13.29 6.00 7.72
N TYR A 74 -14.30 6.71 7.28
CA TYR A 74 -15.63 6.15 7.10
C TYR A 74 -15.76 5.44 5.74
N GLU A 75 -15.30 6.11 4.67
CA GLU A 75 -15.44 5.63 3.30
C GLU A 75 -14.62 4.36 3.01
N VAL A 76 -13.50 4.13 3.68
CA VAL A 76 -12.68 2.90 3.49
C VAL A 76 -13.45 1.61 3.76
N ARG A 77 -14.55 1.68 4.52
CA ARG A 77 -15.44 0.53 4.75
C ARG A 77 -16.11 0.03 3.47
N ARG A 78 -16.17 0.87 2.44
CA ARG A 78 -16.75 0.56 1.13
C ARG A 78 -15.74 0.00 0.14
N LEU A 79 -14.44 -0.05 0.50
CA LEU A 79 -13.37 -0.53 -0.41
C LEU A 79 -13.59 -1.96 -0.89
N TYR A 80 -14.27 -2.81 -0.11
CA TYR A 80 -14.62 -4.17 -0.53
C TYR A 80 -15.42 -4.22 -1.84
N LEU A 81 -16.18 -3.17 -2.17
CA LEU A 81 -16.96 -3.09 -3.43
C LEU A 81 -16.06 -3.08 -4.67
N PHE A 82 -14.83 -2.64 -4.52
CA PHE A 82 -13.87 -2.43 -5.59
C PHE A 82 -12.81 -3.53 -5.70
N VAL A 83 -12.85 -4.52 -4.82
CA VAL A 83 -11.88 -5.62 -4.73
C VAL A 83 -12.48 -6.91 -5.27
N GLU A 84 -11.63 -7.74 -5.91
CA GLU A 84 -12.01 -9.07 -6.39
C GLU A 84 -12.60 -9.92 -5.24
N GLY A 85 -13.78 -10.49 -5.47
CA GLY A 85 -14.49 -11.31 -4.47
C GLY A 85 -15.33 -10.53 -3.46
N GLY A 86 -15.18 -9.20 -3.35
CA GLY A 86 -15.90 -8.43 -2.35
C GLY A 86 -17.37 -8.17 -2.67
N SER A 87 -17.71 -7.97 -3.94
CA SER A 87 -19.10 -7.77 -4.42
C SER A 87 -19.28 -8.38 -5.83
N PRO A 88 -19.52 -9.68 -5.93
CA PRO A 88 -19.55 -10.37 -7.22
C PRO A 88 -20.72 -9.96 -8.12
N ASN A 89 -21.80 -9.45 -7.54
CA ASN A 89 -23.00 -9.05 -8.30
C ASN A 89 -22.95 -7.59 -8.81
N LEU A 90 -21.89 -6.86 -8.48
CA LEU A 90 -21.75 -5.47 -8.90
C LEU A 90 -21.14 -5.40 -10.30
N THR A 91 -21.87 -4.76 -11.24
CA THR A 91 -21.36 -4.54 -12.60
C THR A 91 -20.19 -3.56 -12.61
N ASP A 92 -19.29 -3.67 -13.59
CA ASP A 92 -18.11 -2.81 -13.69
C ASP A 92 -18.50 -1.34 -13.82
N LEU A 93 -19.49 -1.01 -14.67
CA LEU A 93 -19.99 0.36 -14.80
C LEU A 93 -20.51 0.93 -13.46
N LYS A 94 -21.27 0.14 -12.69
CA LYS A 94 -21.76 0.60 -11.39
C LYS A 94 -20.62 0.75 -10.38
N ARG A 95 -19.62 -0.14 -10.46
CA ARG A 95 -18.41 -0.06 -9.63
C ARG A 95 -17.64 1.23 -9.88
N GLU A 96 -17.40 1.57 -11.15
CA GLU A 96 -16.74 2.82 -11.53
C GLU A 96 -17.54 4.06 -11.09
N THR A 97 -18.87 4.03 -11.25
CA THR A 97 -19.75 5.12 -10.78
C THR A 97 -19.60 5.34 -9.28
N LEU A 98 -19.68 4.25 -8.48
CA LEU A 98 -19.53 4.32 -7.01
C LEU A 98 -18.13 4.78 -6.59
N TRP A 99 -17.10 4.42 -7.38
CA TRP A 99 -15.74 4.90 -7.15
C TRP A 99 -15.62 6.41 -7.33
N ILE A 100 -16.15 6.96 -8.43
CA ILE A 100 -16.16 8.39 -8.70
C ILE A 100 -17.00 9.15 -7.65
N GLU A 101 -18.15 8.60 -7.24
CA GLU A 101 -18.96 9.16 -6.16
C GLU A 101 -18.16 9.23 -4.84
N MET A 102 -17.40 8.18 -4.50
CA MET A 102 -16.53 8.17 -3.33
C MET A 102 -15.43 9.23 -3.44
N LEU A 103 -14.73 9.33 -4.58
CA LEU A 103 -13.69 10.35 -4.78
C LEU A 103 -14.25 11.76 -4.67
N ASN A 104 -15.44 12.01 -5.24
CA ASN A 104 -16.11 13.32 -5.16
C ASN A 104 -16.51 13.70 -3.73
N SER A 105 -16.77 12.74 -2.86
CA SER A 105 -17.17 12.99 -1.47
C SER A 105 -16.00 13.34 -0.56
N LEU A 106 -14.77 13.06 -0.95
CA LEU A 106 -13.57 13.21 -0.12
C LEU A 106 -12.85 14.54 -0.38
N HIS A 107 -12.01 14.94 0.57
CA HIS A 107 -11.03 15.98 0.33
C HIS A 107 -10.08 15.57 -0.81
N GLU A 108 -9.68 16.53 -1.63
CA GLU A 108 -8.90 16.28 -2.85
C GLU A 108 -7.60 15.49 -2.58
N ASP A 109 -6.87 15.81 -1.50
CA ASP A 109 -5.65 15.08 -1.11
C ASP A 109 -5.92 13.60 -0.79
N GLU A 110 -7.06 13.29 -0.13
CA GLU A 110 -7.44 11.92 0.22
C GLU A 110 -7.98 11.15 -0.99
N ALA A 111 -8.69 11.83 -1.89
CA ALA A 111 -9.13 11.26 -3.17
C ALA A 111 -7.92 10.90 -4.06
N ASP A 112 -6.90 11.75 -4.07
CA ASP A 112 -5.63 11.49 -4.76
C ASP A 112 -4.88 10.31 -4.15
N ASP A 113 -4.84 10.20 -2.81
CA ASP A 113 -4.25 9.05 -2.11
C ASP A 113 -4.96 7.73 -2.46
N LEU A 114 -6.29 7.73 -2.54
CA LEU A 114 -7.07 6.56 -2.99
C LEU A 114 -6.73 6.17 -4.43
N THR A 115 -6.57 7.14 -5.31
CA THR A 115 -6.20 6.89 -6.71
C THR A 115 -4.81 6.27 -6.80
N HIS A 116 -3.85 6.81 -6.05
CA HIS A 116 -2.50 6.26 -5.96
C HIS A 116 -2.47 4.86 -5.33
N MET A 117 -3.28 4.62 -4.30
CA MET A 117 -3.43 3.31 -3.68
C MET A 117 -3.97 2.27 -4.67
N LYS A 118 -5.02 2.62 -5.43
CA LYS A 118 -5.62 1.76 -6.45
C LYS A 118 -4.58 1.29 -7.48
N ASP A 119 -3.75 2.21 -7.96
CA ASP A 119 -2.69 1.94 -8.95
C ASP A 119 -1.38 1.43 -8.32
N ARG A 120 -1.38 1.10 -7.01
CA ARG A 120 -0.20 0.67 -6.24
C ARG A 120 0.99 1.60 -6.39
N SER A 121 0.73 2.88 -6.40
CA SER A 121 1.70 3.94 -6.67
C SER A 121 1.83 4.97 -5.54
N LEU A 122 1.40 4.65 -4.31
CA LEU A 122 1.57 5.52 -3.13
C LEU A 122 3.03 5.94 -2.93
N ASN A 123 3.97 5.07 -3.22
CA ASN A 123 5.41 5.35 -3.16
C ASN A 123 5.90 6.32 -4.23
N LYS A 124 5.13 6.59 -5.29
CA LYS A 124 5.45 7.66 -6.25
C LYS A 124 5.10 9.03 -5.68
N LYS A 125 4.00 9.15 -4.95
CA LYS A 125 3.57 10.36 -4.24
C LYS A 125 4.41 10.57 -2.97
N TYR A 126 4.58 9.53 -2.18
CA TYR A 126 5.33 9.53 -0.92
C TYR A 126 6.59 8.65 -1.04
N LYS A 127 7.68 9.24 -1.52
CA LYS A 127 8.91 8.50 -1.90
C LYS A 127 9.51 7.66 -0.77
N ASN A 128 9.36 8.14 0.46
CA ASN A 128 9.89 7.48 1.65
C ASN A 128 8.93 6.44 2.24
N LEU A 129 7.69 6.31 1.70
CA LEU A 129 6.71 5.31 2.09
C LEU A 129 6.97 4.00 1.33
N THR A 130 8.10 3.38 1.62
CA THR A 130 8.54 2.14 0.96
C THR A 130 7.88 0.91 1.56
N GLN A 131 7.88 -0.21 0.83
CA GLN A 131 7.39 -1.49 1.35
C GLN A 131 8.11 -1.92 2.63
N GLU A 132 9.40 -1.60 2.77
CA GLU A 132 10.20 -1.88 3.96
C GLU A 132 9.66 -1.13 5.19
N VAL A 133 9.44 0.19 5.06
CA VAL A 133 8.84 1.03 6.12
C VAL A 133 7.47 0.51 6.51
N CYS A 134 6.63 0.21 5.51
CA CYS A 134 5.27 -0.28 5.75
C CYS A 134 5.27 -1.67 6.38
N HIS A 135 6.24 -2.54 6.05
CA HIS A 135 6.42 -3.82 6.73
C HIS A 135 6.86 -3.66 8.19
N LEU A 136 7.78 -2.73 8.48
CA LEU A 136 8.19 -2.44 9.86
C LEU A 136 7.02 -1.89 10.70
N ALA A 137 6.17 -1.05 10.09
CA ALA A 137 4.98 -0.52 10.75
C ALA A 137 3.88 -1.58 10.91
N PHE A 138 3.63 -2.41 9.89
CA PHE A 138 2.49 -3.34 9.80
C PHE A 138 2.91 -4.71 9.25
N PRO A 139 3.69 -5.49 10.01
CA PRO A 139 4.18 -6.80 9.56
C PRO A 139 3.06 -7.83 9.38
N GLU A 140 1.87 -7.58 9.95
CA GLU A 140 0.71 -8.46 9.91
C GLU A 140 0.08 -8.57 8.51
N PHE A 141 0.17 -7.53 7.67
CA PHE A 141 -0.43 -7.54 6.32
C PHE A 141 0.51 -7.07 5.20
N VAL A 142 1.64 -6.43 5.53
CA VAL A 142 2.65 -6.06 4.54
C VAL A 142 3.79 -7.08 4.56
N ARG A 143 4.01 -7.79 3.45
CA ARG A 143 5.10 -8.76 3.33
C ARG A 143 6.47 -8.07 3.28
N GLN A 144 7.50 -8.74 3.80
CA GLN A 144 8.87 -8.27 3.61
C GLN A 144 9.19 -8.08 2.13
N PRO A 145 9.86 -6.97 1.77
CA PRO A 145 10.33 -6.81 0.42
C PRO A 145 11.32 -7.94 0.07
N LYS A 146 11.14 -8.55 -1.10
CA LYS A 146 12.11 -9.54 -1.59
C LYS A 146 13.47 -8.87 -1.69
N PRO A 147 14.55 -9.49 -1.17
CA PRO A 147 15.88 -8.93 -1.30
C PRO A 147 16.21 -8.72 -2.77
N LYS A 148 16.65 -7.52 -3.12
CA LYS A 148 17.08 -7.22 -4.50
C LYS A 148 18.17 -8.22 -4.89
N PRO A 149 18.11 -8.83 -6.09
CA PRO A 149 19.17 -9.72 -6.55
C PRO A 149 20.47 -8.90 -6.63
N VAL A 150 21.48 -9.37 -5.91
CA VAL A 150 22.80 -8.76 -5.97
C VAL A 150 23.42 -9.15 -7.31
N ARG A 151 23.74 -8.18 -8.14
CA ARG A 151 24.55 -8.39 -9.34
C ARG A 151 26.00 -8.50 -8.90
N ASP A 152 26.69 -9.56 -9.35
CA ASP A 152 28.13 -9.64 -9.22
C ASP A 152 28.79 -8.49 -10.04
N GLY A 153 30.03 -8.17 -9.74
CA GLY A 153 30.77 -7.10 -10.42
C GLY A 153 30.93 -7.31 -11.95
N LYS A 154 30.37 -8.40 -12.51
CA LYS A 154 30.31 -8.73 -13.94
C LYS A 154 28.89 -8.67 -14.50
N GLY A 155 27.91 -8.15 -13.75
CA GLY A 155 26.54 -7.96 -14.20
C GLY A 155 25.69 -9.24 -14.29
N ARG A 156 26.15 -10.38 -13.80
CA ARG A 156 25.43 -11.65 -13.79
C ARG A 156 24.61 -11.79 -12.51
N PHE A 157 23.43 -12.44 -12.63
CA PHE A 157 22.61 -12.78 -11.47
C PHE A 157 23.27 -13.93 -10.70
N SER A 158 23.70 -13.68 -9.45
CA SER A 158 24.11 -14.73 -8.54
C SER A 158 22.88 -15.32 -7.86
N PRO A 159 22.56 -16.62 -8.04
CA PRO A 159 21.54 -17.28 -7.22
C PRO A 159 22.04 -17.26 -5.77
N LYS A 160 21.24 -16.78 -4.83
CA LYS A 160 21.54 -17.00 -3.39
C LYS A 160 21.46 -18.50 -3.12
N GLU A 161 22.58 -19.12 -2.87
CA GLU A 161 22.59 -20.46 -2.25
C GLU A 161 21.99 -20.33 -0.86
N ASP A 162 20.86 -20.97 -0.65
CA ASP A 162 20.24 -21.08 0.66
C ASP A 162 21.21 -21.77 1.63
N LYS A 163 21.54 -21.10 2.74
CA LYS A 163 22.45 -21.61 3.77
C LYS A 163 21.99 -22.96 4.37
N GLU A 164 20.76 -23.38 4.14
CA GLU A 164 20.24 -24.70 4.53
C GLU A 164 20.79 -25.86 3.68
N THR A 165 21.08 -25.61 2.40
CA THR A 165 21.59 -26.66 1.51
C THR A 165 23.06 -27.01 1.81
N GLN A 166 23.83 -26.09 2.37
CA GLN A 166 25.23 -26.36 2.73
C GLN A 166 25.34 -27.23 4.01
N LYS A 167 24.42 -27.09 4.97
CA LYS A 167 24.40 -27.97 6.15
C LYS A 167 24.05 -29.43 5.80
N LYS A 168 23.28 -29.68 4.77
CA LYS A 168 22.95 -31.04 4.30
C LYS A 168 24.07 -31.69 3.50
N LYS A 169 24.84 -30.92 2.72
CA LYS A 169 26.00 -31.45 1.95
C LYS A 169 27.17 -31.83 2.85
N THR A 170 27.44 -31.08 3.92
CA THR A 170 28.51 -31.41 4.91
C THR A 170 28.15 -32.60 5.78
N ARG A 171 26.87 -32.83 6.08
CA ARG A 171 26.44 -34.04 6.83
C ARG A 171 26.52 -35.32 6.00
N ARG A 172 26.27 -35.26 4.68
CA ARG A 172 26.37 -36.43 3.80
C ARG A 172 27.84 -36.87 3.52
N LYS A 173 28.81 -35.94 3.56
CA LYS A 173 30.24 -36.29 3.41
C LYS A 173 30.88 -36.91 4.65
N LYS A 174 30.26 -36.75 5.85
CA LYS A 174 30.78 -37.37 7.08
C LYS A 174 30.23 -38.77 7.36
N SER A 175 29.19 -39.23 6.63
CA SER A 175 28.62 -40.57 6.81
C SER A 175 29.07 -41.61 5.75
N SER A 176 30.01 -41.25 4.86
CA SER A 176 30.54 -42.15 3.83
C SER A 176 32.03 -42.50 4.07
N VAL A 177 32.56 -42.24 5.26
CA VAL A 177 33.92 -42.69 5.70
C VAL A 177 33.74 -43.29 7.08
N ALA A 178 33.23 -44.49 7.12
CA ALA A 178 33.32 -45.47 8.21
C ALA A 178 33.04 -46.86 7.62
#